data_01ac7f53a478f0135af3f33b7642b858
#
_entry.id   01ac7f53a478f0135af3f33b7642b858
#
_cell.length_a   1.000
_cell.length_b   1.000
_cell.length_c   1.000
_cell.angle_alpha   90.00
_cell.angle_beta   90.00
_cell.angle_gamma   90.00
#
_symmetry.space_group_name_H-M   'P 1'
#
loop_
_entity.id
_entity.type
_entity.pdbx_description
1 polymer ?
#
loop_
_entity_poly.entity_id
_entity_poly.type
_entity_poly.pdbx_seq_one_letter_code
_entity_poly.pdbx_strand_id
1 'polypeptide(L)'
;ITDCLNFGNPEKPEQFYELSKACDGISESCRVLSTPVISGNVSLYNETNGQAILPTPMIGMVGLIEDVAHITTQYFKETGDLIYLIGDTADDFSGSEIQKMMTGEISGTLNFELQAEKENQERVLKAIQAGLIQSAHDLSEGGLAVALVESAFANNKGISVHFDGKVSQLFSESQGRFILSVRPEDEKDFEEMMVGKASKLGHVTDKSEIKISAKDGEISLSTEEAKAIYEGAIPCLMK
;
A
#
# COMPACT_ATOMS: atom_id res chain seq x y z
N ILE A 1 -12.42 -10.83 -10.03
CA ILE A 1 -12.72 -10.43 -8.66
C ILE A 1 -14.05 -11.00 -8.18
N THR A 2 -14.26 -10.99 -6.88
CA THR A 2 -15.57 -11.17 -6.22
C THR A 2 -15.84 -9.98 -5.32
N ASP A 3 -17.08 -9.52 -5.24
CA ASP A 3 -17.46 -8.42 -4.36
C ASP A 3 -18.30 -8.89 -3.15
N CYS A 4 -18.35 -8.04 -2.13
CA CYS A 4 -19.26 -8.15 -1.00
C CYS A 4 -19.70 -6.74 -0.62
N LEU A 5 -20.87 -6.36 -1.12
CA LEU A 5 -21.41 -5.00 -1.00
C LEU A 5 -22.31 -4.92 0.24
N ASN A 6 -21.97 -4.04 1.20
CA ASN A 6 -22.72 -3.86 2.42
C ASN A 6 -23.14 -2.40 2.55
N PHE A 7 -24.44 -2.13 2.49
CA PHE A 7 -25.00 -0.77 2.50
C PHE A 7 -26.28 -0.70 3.34
N GLY A 8 -26.67 0.50 3.70
CA GLY A 8 -27.93 0.79 4.38
C GLY A 8 -29.16 0.57 3.49
N ASN A 9 -30.26 1.24 3.85
CA ASN A 9 -31.53 1.12 3.12
C ASN A 9 -31.48 1.88 1.77
N PRO A 10 -31.51 1.20 0.63
CA PRO A 10 -31.40 1.84 -0.69
C PRO A 10 -32.65 2.63 -1.11
N GLU A 11 -33.75 2.59 -0.35
CA GLU A 11 -34.91 3.46 -0.56
C GLU A 11 -34.63 4.90 -0.08
N LYS A 12 -33.57 5.10 0.74
CA LYS A 12 -33.08 6.41 1.15
C LYS A 12 -32.15 6.96 0.07
N PRO A 13 -32.35 8.17 -0.46
CA PRO A 13 -31.59 8.73 -1.57
C PRO A 13 -30.07 8.74 -1.33
N GLU A 14 -29.61 9.04 -0.12
CA GLU A 14 -28.21 9.05 0.25
C GLU A 14 -27.59 7.67 0.16
N GLN A 15 -28.26 6.65 0.72
CA GLN A 15 -27.77 5.26 0.69
C GLN A 15 -27.77 4.68 -0.73
N PHE A 16 -28.75 5.06 -1.54
CA PHE A 16 -28.76 4.69 -2.97
C PHE A 16 -27.61 5.34 -3.75
N TYR A 17 -27.32 6.62 -3.46
CA TYR A 17 -26.19 7.33 -4.06
C TYR A 17 -24.86 6.62 -3.74
N GLU A 18 -24.61 6.27 -2.46
CA GLU A 18 -23.42 5.57 -2.02
C GLU A 18 -23.25 4.22 -2.72
N LEU A 19 -24.31 3.41 -2.77
CA LEU A 19 -24.31 2.11 -3.48
C LEU A 19 -24.04 2.30 -4.98
N SER A 20 -24.73 3.24 -5.63
CA SER A 20 -24.56 3.50 -7.06
C SER A 20 -23.15 3.95 -7.38
N LYS A 21 -22.57 4.86 -6.58
CA LYS A 21 -21.20 5.36 -6.79
C LYS A 21 -20.14 4.29 -6.53
N ALA A 22 -20.33 3.44 -5.54
CA ALA A 22 -19.46 2.30 -5.33
C ALA A 22 -19.47 1.34 -6.54
N CYS A 23 -20.65 1.03 -7.06
CA CYS A 23 -20.78 0.20 -8.27
C CYS A 23 -20.15 0.85 -9.52
N ASP A 24 -20.29 2.17 -9.68
CA ASP A 24 -19.65 2.92 -10.77
C ASP A 24 -18.12 2.78 -10.68
N GLY A 25 -17.53 3.03 -9.48
CA GLY A 25 -16.10 2.92 -9.26
C GLY A 25 -15.54 1.52 -9.47
N ILE A 26 -16.22 0.49 -8.94
CA ILE A 26 -15.85 -0.92 -9.15
C ILE A 26 -15.88 -1.25 -10.65
N SER A 27 -16.93 -0.83 -11.35
CA SER A 27 -17.10 -1.09 -12.79
C SER A 27 -16.01 -0.43 -13.63
N GLU A 28 -15.62 0.79 -13.30
CA GLU A 28 -14.53 1.50 -13.96
C GLU A 28 -13.18 0.82 -13.70
N SER A 29 -12.89 0.51 -12.46
CA SER A 29 -11.67 -0.21 -12.07
C SER A 29 -11.55 -1.56 -12.77
N CYS A 30 -12.62 -2.33 -12.80
CA CYS A 30 -12.67 -3.62 -13.51
C CYS A 30 -12.34 -3.49 -14.99
N ARG A 31 -12.86 -2.45 -15.67
CA ARG A 31 -12.56 -2.22 -17.10
C ARG A 31 -11.10 -1.83 -17.32
N VAL A 32 -10.58 -0.91 -16.52
CA VAL A 32 -9.21 -0.43 -16.66
C VAL A 32 -8.20 -1.53 -16.31
N LEU A 33 -8.41 -2.25 -15.20
CA LEU A 33 -7.50 -3.30 -14.73
C LEU A 33 -7.74 -4.66 -15.41
N SER A 34 -8.78 -4.78 -16.24
CA SER A 34 -9.15 -6.04 -16.91
C SER A 34 -9.47 -7.19 -15.93
N THR A 35 -10.12 -6.86 -14.81
CA THR A 35 -10.45 -7.77 -13.72
C THR A 35 -11.98 -7.92 -13.58
N PRO A 36 -12.64 -8.82 -14.32
CA PRO A 36 -14.10 -8.92 -14.29
C PRO A 36 -14.62 -9.42 -12.94
N VAL A 37 -15.80 -8.95 -12.54
CA VAL A 37 -16.56 -9.52 -11.43
C VAL A 37 -17.11 -10.87 -11.86
N ILE A 38 -16.74 -11.94 -11.18
CA ILE A 38 -17.19 -13.32 -11.47
C ILE A 38 -18.24 -13.83 -10.49
N SER A 39 -18.32 -13.25 -9.32
CA SER A 39 -19.30 -13.56 -8.27
C SER A 39 -19.35 -12.45 -7.24
N GLY A 40 -20.30 -12.50 -6.35
CA GLY A 40 -20.37 -11.55 -5.25
C GLY A 40 -21.60 -11.73 -4.38
N ASN A 41 -21.72 -10.85 -3.39
CA ASN A 41 -22.85 -10.76 -2.48
C ASN A 41 -23.25 -9.30 -2.29
N VAL A 42 -24.55 -9.05 -2.20
CA VAL A 42 -25.10 -7.73 -1.85
C VAL A 42 -25.95 -7.86 -0.59
N SER A 43 -25.60 -7.14 0.45
CA SER A 43 -26.36 -7.01 1.69
C SER A 43 -26.84 -5.57 1.85
N LEU A 44 -28.14 -5.39 1.88
CA LEU A 44 -28.80 -4.08 1.98
C LEU A 44 -29.61 -3.98 3.27
N TYR A 45 -30.14 -2.80 3.57
CA TYR A 45 -30.93 -2.53 4.78
C TYR A 45 -30.13 -2.75 6.07
N ASN A 46 -28.80 -2.64 6.06
CA ASN A 46 -27.96 -2.80 7.24
C ASN A 46 -28.03 -1.54 8.09
N GLU A 47 -28.91 -1.54 9.06
CA GLU A 47 -29.17 -0.41 9.95
C GLU A 47 -29.33 -0.88 11.41
N THR A 48 -28.86 -0.08 12.34
CA THR A 48 -29.06 -0.27 13.77
C THR A 48 -29.63 1.00 14.39
N ASN A 49 -30.78 0.91 15.05
CA ASN A 49 -31.49 2.06 15.65
C ASN A 49 -31.73 3.20 14.66
N GLY A 50 -32.03 2.89 13.39
CA GLY A 50 -32.28 3.88 12.34
C GLY A 50 -31.03 4.53 11.72
N GLN A 51 -29.84 4.13 12.16
CA GLN A 51 -28.56 4.54 11.58
C GLN A 51 -28.06 3.45 10.64
N ALA A 52 -27.76 3.85 9.40
CA ALA A 52 -27.12 2.98 8.44
C ALA A 52 -25.66 2.68 8.85
N ILE A 53 -25.17 1.50 8.48
CA ILE A 53 -23.73 1.24 8.51
C ILE A 53 -23.00 2.17 7.56
N LEU A 54 -21.70 2.35 7.76
CA LEU A 54 -20.85 2.98 6.75
C LEU A 54 -20.90 2.17 5.45
N PRO A 55 -20.90 2.83 4.27
CA PRO A 55 -20.84 2.15 2.99
C PRO A 55 -19.57 1.30 2.91
N THR A 56 -19.73 -0.03 2.80
CA THR A 56 -18.60 -0.95 2.91
C THR A 56 -18.59 -1.94 1.73
N PRO A 57 -18.08 -1.52 0.56
CA PRO A 57 -17.76 -2.44 -0.51
C PRO A 57 -16.44 -3.16 -0.19
N MET A 58 -16.46 -4.49 -0.22
CA MET A 58 -15.27 -5.34 -0.06
C MET A 58 -14.98 -6.06 -1.36
N ILE A 59 -13.72 -6.14 -1.74
CA ILE A 59 -13.27 -6.81 -2.95
C ILE A 59 -12.31 -7.93 -2.58
N GLY A 60 -12.63 -9.15 -3.03
CA GLY A 60 -11.68 -10.25 -3.07
C GLY A 60 -11.14 -10.42 -4.48
N MET A 61 -9.85 -10.70 -4.61
CA MET A 61 -9.22 -10.93 -5.90
C MET A 61 -8.38 -12.20 -5.85
N VAL A 62 -8.46 -13.00 -6.92
CA VAL A 62 -7.58 -14.16 -7.14
C VAL A 62 -6.86 -13.96 -8.46
N GLY A 63 -5.53 -14.07 -8.41
CA GLY A 63 -4.66 -14.03 -9.58
C GLY A 63 -3.84 -15.31 -9.71
N LEU A 64 -3.34 -15.57 -10.90
CA LEU A 64 -2.45 -16.69 -11.21
C LEU A 64 -1.03 -16.19 -11.40
N ILE A 65 -0.09 -16.77 -10.69
CA ILE A 65 1.34 -16.64 -10.96
C ILE A 65 1.73 -17.84 -11.84
N GLU A 66 2.03 -17.58 -13.09
CA GLU A 66 2.29 -18.64 -14.09
C GLU A 66 3.60 -19.37 -13.85
N ASP A 67 4.61 -18.68 -13.33
CA ASP A 67 5.92 -19.26 -13.02
C ASP A 67 6.27 -19.00 -11.55
N VAL A 68 6.50 -20.06 -10.80
CA VAL A 68 6.89 -19.97 -9.37
C VAL A 68 8.20 -19.21 -9.14
N ALA A 69 9.04 -19.08 -10.16
CA ALA A 69 10.26 -18.29 -10.10
C ALA A 69 9.97 -16.77 -9.93
N HIS A 70 8.76 -16.33 -10.29
CA HIS A 70 8.31 -14.95 -10.14
C HIS A 70 7.63 -14.64 -8.79
N ILE A 71 7.60 -15.61 -7.86
CA ILE A 71 7.07 -15.35 -6.52
C ILE A 71 7.97 -14.33 -5.82
N THR A 72 7.40 -13.15 -5.55
CA THR A 72 8.09 -12.04 -4.91
C THR A 72 7.37 -11.68 -3.62
N THR A 73 8.09 -11.72 -2.50
CA THR A 73 7.53 -11.38 -1.19
C THR A 73 7.86 -9.94 -0.81
N GLN A 74 7.15 -9.39 0.17
CA GLN A 74 7.33 -8.01 0.62
C GLN A 74 8.62 -7.75 1.42
N TYR A 75 9.26 -8.80 1.94
CA TYR A 75 10.36 -8.67 2.91
C TYR A 75 11.72 -8.49 2.24
N PHE A 76 12.54 -7.57 2.73
CA PHE A 76 13.92 -7.40 2.30
C PHE A 76 14.73 -8.68 2.56
N LYS A 77 15.59 -9.07 1.61
CA LYS A 77 16.29 -10.35 1.63
C LYS A 77 17.76 -10.21 1.95
N GLU A 78 18.50 -9.44 1.16
CA GLU A 78 19.94 -9.38 1.25
C GLU A 78 20.46 -8.02 1.69
N THR A 79 21.52 -8.02 2.48
CA THR A 79 22.24 -6.80 2.84
C THR A 79 22.90 -6.22 1.60
N GLY A 80 22.75 -4.92 1.38
CA GLY A 80 23.26 -4.24 0.21
C GLY A 80 22.21 -4.05 -0.89
N ASP A 81 21.07 -4.77 -0.86
CA ASP A 81 19.99 -4.55 -1.79
C ASP A 81 19.55 -3.07 -1.77
N LEU A 82 19.37 -2.51 -2.95
CA LEU A 82 18.95 -1.12 -3.14
C LEU A 82 17.44 -1.00 -2.98
N ILE A 83 16.99 0.04 -2.29
CA ILE A 83 15.58 0.27 -2.00
C ILE A 83 15.06 1.40 -2.90
N TYR A 84 13.99 1.13 -3.62
CA TYR A 84 13.32 2.06 -4.52
C TYR A 84 11.86 2.27 -4.17
N LEU A 85 11.38 3.49 -4.37
CA LEU A 85 9.97 3.85 -4.36
C LEU A 85 9.47 4.02 -5.79
N ILE A 86 8.37 3.37 -6.13
CA ILE A 86 7.60 3.57 -7.36
C ILE A 86 6.36 4.38 -7.02
N GLY A 87 5.99 5.31 -7.90
CA GLY A 87 4.84 6.20 -7.72
C GLY A 87 5.17 7.46 -6.95
N ASP A 88 4.30 8.44 -7.07
CA ASP A 88 4.49 9.79 -6.52
C ASP A 88 3.87 9.89 -5.12
N THR A 89 4.54 10.59 -4.21
CA THR A 89 4.02 10.89 -2.87
C THR A 89 3.48 12.32 -2.85
N ALA A 90 2.23 12.48 -2.45
CA ALA A 90 1.59 13.77 -2.23
C ALA A 90 1.17 13.92 -0.75
N ASP A 91 0.57 15.05 -0.39
CA ASP A 91 0.02 15.28 0.94
C ASP A 91 -1.40 14.65 1.05
N ASP A 92 -1.49 13.34 0.81
CA ASP A 92 -2.75 12.58 0.79
C ASP A 92 -3.03 11.99 2.18
N PHE A 93 -3.62 12.81 3.03
CA PHE A 93 -3.99 12.41 4.41
C PHE A 93 -5.48 12.16 4.59
N SER A 94 -6.31 12.46 3.58
CA SER A 94 -7.74 12.23 3.62
C SER A 94 -8.07 10.74 3.71
N GLY A 95 -8.77 10.34 4.76
CA GLY A 95 -9.13 8.94 5.02
C GLY A 95 -8.00 8.07 5.57
N SER A 96 -6.82 8.64 5.83
CA SER A 96 -5.64 7.91 6.30
C SER A 96 -5.71 7.57 7.80
N GLU A 97 -4.95 6.56 8.22
CA GLU A 97 -4.81 6.21 9.64
C GLU A 97 -4.21 7.37 10.46
N ILE A 98 -3.26 8.13 9.91
CA ILE A 98 -2.70 9.29 10.62
C ILE A 98 -3.75 10.38 10.82
N GLN A 99 -4.64 10.64 9.85
CA GLN A 99 -5.75 11.58 10.03
C GLN A 99 -6.65 11.14 11.19
N LYS A 100 -7.06 9.88 11.18
CA LYS A 100 -7.89 9.28 12.22
C LYS A 100 -7.25 9.38 13.60
N MET A 101 -5.94 9.07 13.70
CA MET A 101 -5.19 9.17 14.96
C MET A 101 -5.10 10.61 15.48
N MET A 102 -4.92 11.59 14.59
CA MET A 102 -4.71 13.00 14.97
C MET A 102 -6.01 13.75 15.23
N THR A 103 -7.09 13.42 14.53
CA THR A 103 -8.36 14.18 14.58
C THR A 103 -9.53 13.40 15.17
N GLY A 104 -9.44 12.07 15.21
CA GLY A 104 -10.56 11.19 15.58
C GLY A 104 -11.60 11.02 14.47
N GLU A 105 -11.40 11.64 13.32
CA GLU A 105 -12.35 11.65 12.21
C GLU A 105 -11.68 11.16 10.92
N ILE A 106 -12.52 10.62 10.02
CA ILE A 106 -12.15 10.28 8.64
C ILE A 106 -12.92 11.22 7.73
N SER A 107 -12.22 12.04 6.94
CA SER A 107 -12.83 13.05 6.09
C SER A 107 -11.93 13.46 4.93
N GLY A 108 -12.48 14.23 4.00
CA GLY A 108 -11.76 14.77 2.86
C GLY A 108 -12.05 14.04 1.56
N THR A 109 -11.27 14.35 0.54
CA THR A 109 -11.38 13.77 -0.81
C THR A 109 -10.07 13.07 -1.14
N LEU A 110 -10.18 11.86 -1.69
CA LEU A 110 -9.02 11.12 -2.19
C LEU A 110 -8.55 11.70 -3.52
N ASN A 111 -7.25 11.78 -3.69
CA ASN A 111 -6.60 12.05 -4.97
C ASN A 111 -6.17 10.71 -5.56
N PHE A 112 -6.87 10.27 -6.61
CA PHE A 112 -6.67 8.95 -7.19
C PHE A 112 -6.76 8.98 -8.71
N GLU A 113 -5.73 8.45 -9.36
CA GLU A 113 -5.62 8.36 -10.81
C GLU A 113 -5.47 6.91 -11.26
N LEU A 114 -6.57 6.29 -11.62
CA LEU A 114 -6.64 4.85 -11.93
C LEU A 114 -5.70 4.43 -13.07
N GLN A 115 -5.45 5.28 -14.05
CA GLN A 115 -4.53 4.97 -15.13
C GLN A 115 -3.06 4.96 -14.65
N ALA A 116 -2.68 5.87 -13.78
CA ALA A 116 -1.35 5.88 -13.16
C ALA A 116 -1.13 4.64 -12.28
N GLU A 117 -2.15 4.24 -11.52
CA GLU A 117 -2.18 2.99 -10.75
C GLU A 117 -1.85 1.79 -11.64
N LYS A 118 -2.61 1.61 -12.73
CA LYS A 118 -2.39 0.53 -13.69
C LYS A 118 -0.97 0.52 -14.26
N GLU A 119 -0.48 1.69 -14.68
CA GLU A 119 0.86 1.80 -15.26
C GLU A 119 1.96 1.40 -14.27
N ASN A 120 1.83 1.79 -13.00
CA ASN A 120 2.79 1.42 -11.96
C ASN A 120 2.74 -0.09 -11.67
N GLN A 121 1.55 -0.68 -11.58
CA GLN A 121 1.39 -2.13 -11.43
C GLN A 121 2.03 -2.90 -12.60
N GLU A 122 1.80 -2.48 -13.85
CA GLU A 122 2.39 -3.10 -15.03
C GLU A 122 3.92 -3.00 -15.06
N ARG A 123 4.49 -1.87 -14.62
CA ARG A 123 5.95 -1.69 -14.52
C ARG A 123 6.57 -2.63 -13.50
N VAL A 124 5.97 -2.68 -12.30
CA VAL A 124 6.42 -3.58 -11.22
C VAL A 124 6.34 -5.04 -11.66
N LEU A 125 5.23 -5.45 -12.26
CA LEU A 125 5.06 -6.81 -12.77
C LEU A 125 6.11 -7.17 -13.83
N LYS A 126 6.39 -6.29 -14.77
CA LYS A 126 7.44 -6.50 -15.78
C LYS A 126 8.81 -6.65 -15.16
N ALA A 127 9.14 -5.86 -14.15
CA ALA A 127 10.42 -5.96 -13.45
C ALA A 127 10.56 -7.27 -12.64
N ILE A 128 9.47 -7.73 -12.03
CA ILE A 128 9.40 -9.04 -11.37
C ILE A 128 9.65 -10.16 -12.40
N GLN A 129 8.94 -10.12 -13.54
CA GLN A 129 9.08 -11.13 -14.60
C GLN A 129 10.48 -11.13 -15.26
N ALA A 130 11.15 -9.99 -15.26
CA ALA A 130 12.53 -9.88 -15.72
C ALA A 130 13.57 -10.39 -14.69
N GLY A 131 13.14 -10.75 -13.48
CA GLY A 131 14.01 -11.25 -12.40
C GLY A 131 14.85 -10.16 -11.72
N LEU A 132 14.51 -8.87 -11.92
CA LEU A 132 15.25 -7.72 -11.38
C LEU A 132 14.86 -7.38 -9.94
N ILE A 133 13.75 -7.92 -9.43
CA ILE A 133 13.17 -7.59 -8.12
C ILE A 133 13.47 -8.68 -7.10
N GLN A 134 13.97 -8.29 -5.94
CA GLN A 134 14.18 -9.18 -4.78
C GLN A 134 12.97 -9.18 -3.84
N SER A 135 12.37 -8.03 -3.59
CA SER A 135 11.13 -7.89 -2.82
C SER A 135 10.26 -6.77 -3.38
N ALA A 136 8.95 -6.91 -3.21
CA ALA A 136 7.97 -5.91 -3.61
C ALA A 136 6.87 -5.81 -2.54
N HIS A 137 6.54 -4.58 -2.13
CA HIS A 137 5.49 -4.28 -1.17
C HIS A 137 4.70 -3.06 -1.65
N ASP A 138 3.39 -3.16 -1.70
CA ASP A 138 2.52 -2.01 -1.92
C ASP A 138 2.46 -1.11 -0.68
N LEU A 139 2.21 0.16 -0.88
CA LEU A 139 2.00 1.10 0.21
C LEU A 139 0.50 1.18 0.52
N SER A 140 0.15 0.85 1.75
CA SER A 140 -1.20 0.88 2.30
C SER A 140 -1.28 1.82 3.51
N GLU A 141 -2.00 1.40 4.56
CA GLU A 141 -2.16 2.15 5.81
C GLU A 141 -0.82 2.49 6.44
N GLY A 142 -0.67 3.74 6.84
CA GLY A 142 0.56 4.27 7.42
C GLY A 142 1.65 4.65 6.41
N GLY A 143 1.40 4.46 5.11
CA GLY A 143 2.22 4.96 4.02
C GLY A 143 3.63 4.37 3.96
N LEU A 144 4.58 5.18 3.46
CA LEU A 144 5.96 4.75 3.20
C LEU A 144 6.71 4.33 4.47
N ALA A 145 6.48 5.02 5.59
CA ALA A 145 7.17 4.69 6.84
C ALA A 145 6.82 3.28 7.32
N VAL A 146 5.53 2.93 7.34
CA VAL A 146 5.07 1.62 7.80
C VAL A 146 5.51 0.53 6.83
N ALA A 147 5.35 0.71 5.53
CA ALA A 147 5.77 -0.27 4.54
C ALA A 147 7.28 -0.59 4.60
N LEU A 148 8.14 0.42 4.81
CA LEU A 148 9.58 0.23 5.02
C LEU A 148 9.87 -0.61 6.27
N VAL A 149 9.15 -0.33 7.36
CA VAL A 149 9.29 -1.07 8.62
C VAL A 149 8.86 -2.52 8.46
N GLU A 150 7.70 -2.77 7.84
CA GLU A 150 7.17 -4.11 7.58
C GLU A 150 8.11 -4.93 6.69
N SER A 151 8.69 -4.30 5.66
CA SER A 151 9.67 -4.97 4.79
C SER A 151 10.97 -5.34 5.50
N ALA A 152 11.35 -4.59 6.54
CA ALA A 152 12.62 -4.75 7.26
C ALA A 152 12.54 -5.80 8.39
N PHE A 153 11.55 -5.71 9.28
CA PHE A 153 11.59 -6.47 10.53
C PHE A 153 11.41 -7.99 10.37
N ALA A 154 10.69 -8.45 9.35
CA ALA A 154 10.38 -9.87 9.21
C ALA A 154 11.64 -10.75 9.06
N ASN A 155 12.64 -10.27 8.34
CA ASN A 155 13.93 -10.93 8.18
C ASN A 155 15.04 -10.31 9.07
N ASN A 156 14.64 -9.50 10.05
CA ASN A 156 15.56 -8.78 10.94
C ASN A 156 16.65 -7.99 10.18
N LYS A 157 16.25 -7.36 9.09
CA LYS A 157 17.12 -6.51 8.27
C LYS A 157 16.97 -5.06 8.71
N GLY A 158 18.08 -4.34 8.78
CA GLY A 158 18.04 -2.89 8.92
C GLY A 158 17.94 -2.20 7.57
N ILE A 159 17.66 -0.91 7.61
CA ILE A 159 17.65 -0.06 6.43
C ILE A 159 18.28 1.29 6.72
N SER A 160 18.87 1.88 5.69
CA SER A 160 19.31 3.27 5.69
C SER A 160 18.76 3.94 4.45
N VAL A 161 17.74 4.77 4.61
CA VAL A 161 17.03 5.42 3.51
C VAL A 161 16.90 6.92 3.72
N HIS A 162 16.86 7.65 2.61
CA HIS A 162 16.55 9.07 2.55
C HIS A 162 15.35 9.33 1.65
N PHE A 163 14.37 10.03 2.18
CA PHE A 163 13.20 10.46 1.45
C PHE A 163 13.29 11.96 1.15
N ASP A 164 13.17 12.33 -0.13
CA ASP A 164 13.25 13.73 -0.58
C ASP A 164 11.91 14.49 -0.37
N GLY A 165 11.39 14.41 0.84
CA GLY A 165 10.16 15.03 1.30
C GLY A 165 10.20 15.32 2.79
N LYS A 166 9.06 15.70 3.38
CA LYS A 166 8.91 15.93 4.82
C LYS A 166 8.62 14.62 5.56
N VAL A 167 8.93 14.59 6.85
CA VAL A 167 8.59 13.46 7.74
C VAL A 167 7.08 13.16 7.70
N SER A 168 6.22 14.18 7.66
CA SER A 168 4.78 13.98 7.57
C SER A 168 4.36 13.20 6.32
N GLN A 169 5.01 13.42 5.18
CA GLN A 169 4.72 12.75 3.92
C GLN A 169 5.10 11.26 3.91
N LEU A 170 5.96 10.82 4.84
CA LEU A 170 6.23 9.40 5.03
C LEU A 170 4.98 8.61 5.46
N PHE A 171 4.01 9.29 6.08
CA PHE A 171 2.73 8.73 6.53
C PHE A 171 1.56 9.06 5.60
N SER A 172 1.82 9.68 4.46
CA SER A 172 0.81 9.88 3.43
C SER A 172 0.41 8.53 2.84
N GLU A 173 -0.88 8.37 2.55
CA GLU A 173 -1.45 7.15 1.95
C GLU A 173 -1.81 7.36 0.47
N SER A 174 -0.95 8.10 -0.27
CA SER A 174 -1.08 8.23 -1.72
C SER A 174 -1.10 6.85 -2.38
N GLN A 175 -2.02 6.65 -3.29
CA GLN A 175 -2.26 5.37 -3.95
C GLN A 175 -1.22 5.06 -5.04
N GLY A 176 -1.18 3.80 -5.49
CA GLY A 176 -0.37 3.37 -6.63
C GLY A 176 1.14 3.37 -6.38
N ARG A 177 1.58 3.22 -5.14
CA ARG A 177 2.98 3.22 -4.76
C ARG A 177 3.45 1.85 -4.31
N PHE A 178 4.73 1.56 -4.60
CA PHE A 178 5.39 0.31 -4.21
C PHE A 178 6.80 0.57 -3.70
N ILE A 179 7.23 -0.19 -2.69
CA ILE A 179 8.63 -0.32 -2.32
C ILE A 179 9.18 -1.58 -2.98
N LEU A 180 10.31 -1.43 -3.66
CA LEU A 180 11.01 -2.55 -4.30
C LEU A 180 12.42 -2.64 -3.74
N SER A 181 12.96 -3.86 -3.61
CA SER A 181 14.40 -4.05 -3.45
C SER A 181 15.01 -4.71 -4.66
N VAL A 182 16.23 -4.27 -5.03
CA VAL A 182 16.95 -4.62 -6.26
C VAL A 182 18.39 -4.91 -5.89
N ARG A 183 19.01 -5.94 -6.48
CA ARG A 183 20.44 -6.21 -6.28
C ARG A 183 21.28 -5.09 -6.88
N PRO A 184 22.43 -4.73 -6.28
CA PRO A 184 23.32 -3.70 -6.84
C PRO A 184 23.76 -3.97 -8.27
N GLU A 185 23.99 -5.24 -8.63
CA GLU A 185 24.37 -5.64 -9.99
C GLU A 185 23.27 -5.43 -11.03
N ASP A 186 21.99 -5.42 -10.62
CA ASP A 186 20.83 -5.25 -11.48
C ASP A 186 20.37 -3.76 -11.56
N GLU A 187 20.99 -2.86 -10.82
CA GLU A 187 20.61 -1.46 -10.70
C GLU A 187 20.38 -0.79 -12.04
N LYS A 188 21.36 -0.92 -12.94
CA LYS A 188 21.31 -0.26 -14.25
C LYS A 188 20.14 -0.75 -15.10
N ASP A 189 19.96 -2.05 -15.20
CA ASP A 189 18.91 -2.65 -16.02
C ASP A 189 17.52 -2.32 -15.44
N PHE A 190 17.41 -2.29 -14.10
CA PHE A 190 16.20 -1.88 -13.40
C PHE A 190 15.86 -0.40 -13.69
N GLU A 191 16.82 0.53 -13.52
CA GLU A 191 16.58 1.97 -13.75
C GLU A 191 16.25 2.25 -15.22
N GLU A 192 16.89 1.57 -16.18
CA GLU A 192 16.54 1.67 -17.59
C GLU A 192 15.11 1.20 -17.86
N MET A 193 14.67 0.12 -17.23
CA MET A 193 13.28 -0.39 -17.35
C MET A 193 12.26 0.57 -16.73
N MET A 194 12.58 1.20 -15.60
CA MET A 194 11.68 2.12 -14.91
C MET A 194 11.52 3.48 -15.61
N VAL A 195 12.40 3.84 -16.52
CA VAL A 195 12.33 5.09 -17.32
C VAL A 195 12.10 6.34 -16.45
N GLY A 196 12.85 6.45 -15.36
CA GLY A 196 12.76 7.59 -14.41
C GLY A 196 11.51 7.60 -13.53
N LYS A 197 10.79 6.49 -13.42
CA LYS A 197 9.61 6.33 -12.54
C LYS A 197 9.92 5.64 -11.22
N ALA A 198 11.19 5.39 -10.92
CA ALA A 198 11.68 4.86 -9.66
C ALA A 198 12.56 5.90 -8.95
N SER A 199 12.32 6.11 -7.67
CA SER A 199 13.13 6.95 -6.81
C SER A 199 13.96 6.09 -5.87
N LYS A 200 15.29 6.13 -6.01
CA LYS A 200 16.19 5.41 -5.12
C LYS A 200 16.17 6.06 -3.73
N LEU A 201 15.79 5.28 -2.73
CA LEU A 201 15.72 5.74 -1.33
C LEU A 201 16.99 5.43 -0.54
N GLY A 202 17.64 4.29 -0.81
CA GLY A 202 18.80 3.84 -0.03
C GLY A 202 19.04 2.35 -0.17
N HIS A 203 19.38 1.68 0.93
CA HIS A 203 19.76 0.28 0.89
C HIS A 203 19.44 -0.48 2.20
N VAL A 204 19.40 -1.80 2.07
CA VAL A 204 19.28 -2.75 3.17
C VAL A 204 20.62 -2.88 3.89
N THR A 205 20.61 -2.90 5.23
CA THR A 205 21.82 -3.00 6.07
C THR A 205 21.83 -4.28 6.88
N ASP A 206 22.99 -4.67 7.37
CA ASP A 206 23.20 -5.78 8.31
C ASP A 206 22.94 -5.40 9.78
N LYS A 207 22.70 -4.10 10.05
CA LYS A 207 22.38 -3.61 11.37
C LYS A 207 20.88 -3.79 11.63
N SER A 208 20.52 -4.22 12.84
CA SER A 208 19.13 -4.29 13.27
C SER A 208 18.57 -2.88 13.60
N GLU A 209 18.70 -1.94 12.66
CA GLU A 209 18.30 -0.55 12.81
C GLU A 209 17.55 -0.08 11.57
N ILE A 210 16.39 0.51 11.77
CA ILE A 210 15.58 1.18 10.76
C ILE A 210 15.87 2.66 10.86
N LYS A 211 16.53 3.21 9.85
CA LYS A 211 16.88 4.62 9.76
C LYS A 211 16.26 5.25 8.52
N ILE A 212 15.32 6.17 8.71
CA ILE A 212 14.62 6.89 7.67
C ILE A 212 14.85 8.38 7.88
N SER A 213 15.60 9.02 7.00
CA SER A 213 15.82 10.46 7.01
C SER A 213 14.90 11.17 6.01
N ALA A 214 14.47 12.37 6.34
CA ALA A 214 13.65 13.24 5.51
C ALA A 214 14.20 14.69 5.60
N LYS A 215 13.65 15.62 4.80
CA LYS A 215 14.12 17.02 4.77
C LYS A 215 14.10 17.74 6.12
N ASP A 216 13.14 17.40 6.97
CA ASP A 216 12.86 18.10 8.23
C ASP A 216 12.98 17.21 9.48
N GLY A 217 13.48 15.98 9.34
CA GLY A 217 13.68 15.09 10.48
C GLY A 217 14.15 13.70 10.12
N GLU A 218 14.21 12.86 11.13
CA GLU A 218 14.66 11.46 11.03
C GLU A 218 13.82 10.57 11.93
N ILE A 219 13.54 9.35 11.47
CA ILE A 219 12.94 8.26 12.25
C ILE A 219 14.03 7.20 12.43
N SER A 220 14.30 6.82 13.68
CA SER A 220 15.25 5.76 14.02
C SER A 220 14.68 4.88 15.11
N LEU A 221 14.64 3.56 14.87
CA LEU A 221 14.24 2.55 15.83
C LEU A 221 14.92 1.21 15.49
N SER A 222 14.98 0.30 16.45
CA SER A 222 15.49 -1.04 16.16
C SER A 222 14.43 -1.88 15.46
N THR A 223 14.86 -2.85 14.65
CA THR A 223 13.94 -3.81 14.01
C THR A 223 13.19 -4.65 15.04
N GLU A 224 13.82 -4.94 16.19
CA GLU A 224 13.19 -5.67 17.30
C GLU A 224 12.07 -4.86 17.95
N GLU A 225 12.30 -3.57 18.20
CA GLU A 225 11.30 -2.65 18.73
C GLU A 225 10.11 -2.50 17.77
N ALA A 226 10.38 -2.27 16.48
CA ALA A 226 9.37 -2.17 15.45
C ALA A 226 8.49 -3.43 15.40
N LYS A 227 9.12 -4.59 15.39
CA LYS A 227 8.43 -5.89 15.41
C LYS A 227 7.58 -6.08 16.66
N ALA A 228 8.11 -5.73 17.84
CA ALA A 228 7.38 -5.86 19.09
C ALA A 228 6.13 -4.97 19.14
N ILE A 229 6.19 -3.75 18.60
CA ILE A 229 5.04 -2.85 18.46
C ILE A 229 4.00 -3.46 17.52
N TYR A 230 4.41 -3.92 16.35
CA TYR A 230 3.51 -4.48 15.33
C TYR A 230 2.81 -5.75 15.84
N GLU A 231 3.56 -6.74 16.32
CA GLU A 231 3.01 -8.01 16.81
C GLU A 231 2.25 -7.86 18.16
N GLY A 232 2.60 -6.84 18.93
CA GLY A 232 1.99 -6.56 20.24
C GLY A 232 0.65 -5.81 20.19
N ALA A 233 0.28 -5.18 19.07
CA ALA A 233 -0.88 -4.31 18.98
C ALA A 233 -2.19 -5.01 19.33
N ILE A 234 -2.53 -6.10 18.67
CA ILE A 234 -3.76 -6.86 18.93
C ILE A 234 -3.72 -7.56 20.30
N PRO A 235 -2.67 -8.29 20.71
CA PRO A 235 -2.58 -8.86 22.06
C PRO A 235 -2.69 -7.83 23.17
N CYS A 236 -2.25 -6.59 22.96
CA CYS A 236 -2.38 -5.51 23.95
C CYS A 236 -3.85 -5.09 24.12
N LEU A 237 -4.62 -5.02 23.04
CA LEU A 237 -6.04 -4.65 23.06
C LEU A 237 -6.94 -5.76 23.61
N MET A 238 -6.47 -7.01 23.66
CA MET A 238 -7.23 -8.17 24.14
C MET A 238 -7.05 -8.46 25.64
N LYS A 239 -6.26 -7.66 26.35
CA LYS A 239 -6.07 -7.72 27.80
C LYS A 239 -7.05 -6.80 28.52
#